data_82a6856c063603b24fc7bd2adab96f0e
#
_entry.id   82a6856c063603b24fc7bd2adab96f0e
#
_cell.length_a   1.000
_cell.length_b   1.000
_cell.length_c   1.000
_cell.angle_alpha   90.00
_cell.angle_beta   90.00
_cell.angle_gamma   90.00
#
_symmetry.space_group_name_H-M   'P 1'
#
loop_
_entity.id
_entity.type
_entity.pdbx_description
1 polymer ?
#
loop_
_entity_poly.entity_id
_entity_poly.type
_entity_poly.pdbx_seq_one_letter_code
_entity_poly.pdbx_strand_id
1 'polypeptide(L)'
;ICIRTREDWNDQTAEMLTSEGLSRDEADGSRARWCYYQGKAGNEKACILIVASPSNLNYPEPLRVWDKTVNKPAGDVMWNFSPTKQKAFTLEPGKELSLSYRIYVLDKNINATTAEVLSDFERD
;
A
#
# COMPACT_ATOMS: atom_id res chain seq x y z
N ILE A 1 6.30 -1.24 -5.91
CA ILE A 1 6.51 -2.07 -4.71
C ILE A 1 5.23 -2.83 -4.38
N CYS A 2 5.34 -4.11 -4.13
CA CYS A 2 4.25 -5.02 -3.87
C CYS A 2 4.44 -5.72 -2.52
N ILE A 3 3.36 -5.77 -1.75
CA ILE A 3 3.31 -6.54 -0.50
C ILE A 3 2.23 -7.62 -0.65
N ARG A 4 2.57 -8.82 -0.27
CA ARG A 4 1.64 -9.93 -0.11
C ARG A 4 1.80 -10.48 1.30
N THR A 5 0.69 -10.61 2.01
CA THR A 5 0.71 -11.10 3.39
C THR A 5 0.47 -12.61 3.45
N ARG A 6 0.58 -13.13 4.67
CA ARG A 6 0.18 -14.51 4.96
C ARG A 6 -1.35 -14.64 4.86
N GLU A 7 -1.80 -15.87 4.67
CA GLU A 7 -3.22 -16.22 4.56
C GLU A 7 -4.07 -15.90 5.79
N ASP A 8 -3.45 -15.73 6.96
CA ASP A 8 -4.14 -15.34 8.18
C ASP A 8 -4.54 -13.86 8.24
N TRP A 9 -4.07 -13.05 7.28
CA TRP A 9 -4.57 -11.70 7.04
C TRP A 9 -5.62 -11.72 5.92
N ASN A 10 -6.87 -11.53 6.30
CA ASN A 10 -8.03 -11.51 5.41
C ASN A 10 -9.03 -10.44 5.86
N ASP A 11 -10.22 -10.39 5.26
CA ASP A 11 -11.24 -9.37 5.56
C ASP A 11 -11.64 -9.30 7.02
N GLN A 12 -11.50 -10.40 7.77
CA GLN A 12 -11.97 -10.50 9.16
C GLN A 12 -10.85 -10.19 10.16
N THR A 13 -9.60 -10.33 9.74
CA THR A 13 -8.43 -10.25 10.63
C THR A 13 -7.55 -9.05 10.36
N ALA A 14 -7.73 -8.39 9.23
CA ALA A 14 -6.92 -7.25 8.82
C ALA A 14 -7.76 -6.19 8.10
N GLU A 15 -7.30 -4.97 8.13
CA GLU A 15 -7.93 -3.84 7.46
C GLU A 15 -6.91 -3.01 6.69
N MET A 16 -7.36 -2.41 5.61
CA MET A 16 -6.60 -1.52 4.75
C MET A 16 -7.19 -0.11 4.78
N LEU A 17 -6.33 0.89 4.75
CA LEU A 17 -6.74 2.27 4.52
C LEU A 17 -5.74 2.98 3.61
N THR A 18 -6.26 3.74 2.66
CA THR A 18 -5.47 4.61 1.79
C THR A 18 -5.54 6.06 2.24
N SER A 19 -4.66 6.90 1.71
CA SER A 19 -4.67 8.36 1.94
C SER A 19 -5.98 9.04 1.51
N GLU A 20 -6.76 8.38 0.66
CA GLU A 20 -8.05 8.87 0.18
C GLU A 20 -9.23 8.30 0.98
N GLY A 21 -8.96 7.58 2.07
CA GLY A 21 -9.99 7.00 2.92
C GLY A 21 -10.65 5.75 2.37
N LEU A 22 -10.04 5.10 1.38
CA LEU A 22 -10.59 3.91 0.75
C LEU A 22 -10.12 2.63 1.45
N SER A 23 -11.02 1.67 1.56
CA SER A 23 -10.74 0.34 2.08
C SER A 23 -10.35 -0.65 0.96
N ARG A 24 -10.08 -1.89 1.35
CA ARG A 24 -9.64 -2.95 0.44
C ARG A 24 -10.53 -3.13 -0.80
N ASP A 25 -11.85 -3.12 -0.62
CA ASP A 25 -12.79 -3.40 -1.72
C ASP A 25 -12.92 -2.24 -2.72
N GLU A 26 -12.44 -1.06 -2.36
CA GLU A 26 -12.60 0.15 -3.17
C GLU A 26 -11.27 0.67 -3.74
N ALA A 27 -10.16 0.18 -3.22
CA ALA A 27 -8.84 0.78 -3.46
C ALA A 27 -8.21 0.41 -4.80
N ASP A 28 -8.60 -0.71 -5.43
CA ASP A 28 -8.00 -1.12 -6.71
C ASP A 28 -8.26 -0.08 -7.80
N GLY A 29 -7.21 0.37 -8.45
CA GLY A 29 -7.28 1.42 -9.47
C GLY A 29 -7.37 2.85 -8.93
N SER A 30 -7.51 3.04 -7.62
CA SER A 30 -7.42 4.37 -7.00
C SER A 30 -5.98 4.84 -6.90
N ARG A 31 -5.79 6.13 -6.62
CA ARG A 31 -4.48 6.73 -6.38
C ARG A 31 -4.28 6.99 -4.90
N ALA A 32 -3.06 6.84 -4.42
CA ALA A 32 -2.76 7.09 -3.02
C ALA A 32 -1.34 7.63 -2.84
N ARG A 33 -1.18 8.46 -1.80
CA ARG A 33 0.12 8.93 -1.32
C ARG A 33 0.73 7.93 -0.34
N TRP A 34 -0.12 7.30 0.44
CA TRP A 34 0.22 6.23 1.35
C TRP A 34 -0.91 5.22 1.47
N CYS A 35 -0.56 4.04 1.90
CA CYS A 35 -1.51 2.96 2.18
C CYS A 35 -0.97 2.11 3.31
N TYR A 36 -1.81 1.74 4.26
CA TYR A 36 -1.46 0.76 5.26
C TYR A 36 -2.39 -0.45 5.26
N TYR A 37 -1.85 -1.55 5.69
CA TYR A 37 -2.55 -2.74 6.10
C TYR A 37 -2.17 -3.09 7.53
N GLN A 38 -3.15 -3.43 8.35
CA GLN A 38 -2.91 -3.76 9.75
C GLN A 38 -3.84 -4.88 10.21
N GLY A 39 -3.35 -5.66 11.16
CA GLY A 39 -4.08 -6.81 11.68
C GLY A 39 -3.34 -7.49 12.81
N LYS A 40 -3.73 -8.73 13.08
CA LYS A 40 -3.10 -9.55 14.11
C LYS A 40 -1.85 -10.24 13.58
N ALA A 41 -0.81 -10.28 14.41
CA ALA A 41 0.38 -11.10 14.21
C ALA A 41 0.55 -11.97 15.46
N GLY A 42 -0.03 -13.17 15.45
CA GLY A 42 -0.17 -13.99 16.64
C GLY A 42 -1.13 -13.33 17.65
N ASN A 43 -0.66 -13.08 18.86
CA ASN A 43 -1.40 -12.36 19.90
C ASN A 43 -1.15 -10.84 19.89
N GLU A 44 -0.27 -10.38 19.01
CA GLU A 44 0.13 -8.98 18.87
C GLU A 44 -0.61 -8.32 17.71
N LYS A 45 -0.46 -7.01 17.61
CA LYS A 45 -0.91 -6.23 16.45
C LYS A 45 0.28 -5.88 15.58
N ALA A 46 0.05 -5.79 14.28
CA ALA A 46 1.07 -5.35 13.33
C ALA A 46 0.44 -4.43 12.28
N CYS A 47 1.23 -3.48 11.81
CA CYS A 47 0.85 -2.58 10.74
C CYS A 47 2.03 -2.44 9.76
N ILE A 48 1.73 -2.47 8.48
CA ILE A 48 2.69 -2.12 7.42
C ILE A 48 2.13 -0.90 6.71
N LEU A 49 2.82 0.22 6.83
CA LEU A 49 2.51 1.46 6.13
C LEU A 49 3.55 1.68 5.04
N ILE A 50 3.09 1.89 3.80
CA ILE A 50 3.94 2.27 2.67
C ILE A 50 3.59 3.69 2.27
N VAL A 51 4.61 4.53 2.15
CA VAL A 51 4.52 5.92 1.70
C VAL A 51 5.30 6.07 0.40
N ALA A 52 4.64 6.57 -0.63
CA ALA A 52 5.27 6.87 -1.91
C ALA A 52 5.92 8.26 -1.89
N SER A 53 7.11 8.37 -2.47
CA SER A 53 7.76 9.67 -2.62
C SER A 53 6.99 10.57 -3.59
N PRO A 54 6.84 11.86 -3.28
CA PRO A 54 6.27 12.83 -4.23
C PRO A 54 7.02 12.93 -5.56
N SER A 55 8.27 12.49 -5.61
CA SER A 55 9.09 12.48 -6.82
C SER A 55 8.89 11.25 -7.71
N ASN A 56 8.11 10.27 -7.26
CA ASN A 56 7.88 9.06 -8.04
C ASN A 56 7.08 9.33 -9.32
N LEU A 57 7.35 8.51 -10.33
CA LEU A 57 6.60 8.53 -11.58
C LEU A 57 5.09 8.40 -11.28
N ASN A 58 4.32 9.31 -11.87
CA ASN A 58 2.86 9.30 -11.82
C ASN A 58 2.27 9.45 -10.40
N TYR A 59 2.97 10.17 -9.53
CA TYR A 59 2.49 10.47 -8.16
C TYR A 59 1.23 11.37 -8.15
N PRO A 60 0.24 11.16 -7.26
CA PRO A 60 0.05 9.99 -6.40
C PRO A 60 -0.17 8.72 -7.22
N GLU A 61 0.51 7.66 -6.83
CA GLU A 61 0.56 6.46 -7.66
C GLU A 61 -0.75 5.67 -7.65
N PRO A 62 -1.14 5.07 -8.80
CA PRO A 62 -2.22 4.10 -8.83
C PRO A 62 -1.89 2.88 -7.98
N LEU A 63 -2.91 2.34 -7.33
CA LEU A 63 -2.81 1.10 -6.57
C LEU A 63 -3.38 -0.07 -7.36
N ARG A 64 -2.75 -1.22 -7.21
CA ARG A 64 -3.35 -2.52 -7.48
C ARG A 64 -3.60 -3.22 -6.15
N VAL A 65 -4.82 -3.58 -5.90
CA VAL A 65 -5.25 -4.21 -4.65
C VAL A 65 -6.13 -5.41 -4.97
N TRP A 66 -5.85 -6.53 -4.37
CA TRP A 66 -6.75 -7.66 -4.40
C TRP A 66 -7.87 -7.45 -3.40
N ASP A 67 -9.09 -7.35 -3.91
CA ASP A 67 -10.28 -7.34 -3.08
C ASP A 67 -10.56 -8.75 -2.50
N LYS A 68 -11.55 -8.83 -1.65
CA LYS A 68 -11.93 -10.10 -0.99
C LYS A 68 -12.41 -11.20 -1.94
N THR A 69 -12.66 -10.88 -3.21
CA THR A 69 -13.14 -11.86 -4.20
C THR A 69 -12.01 -12.55 -4.92
N VAL A 70 -10.81 -11.98 -4.89
CA VAL A 70 -9.63 -12.52 -5.57
C VAL A 70 -9.02 -13.64 -4.74
N ASN A 71 -8.57 -14.69 -5.42
CA ASN A 71 -7.85 -15.81 -4.83
C ASN A 71 -8.62 -16.56 -3.73
N LYS A 72 -9.94 -16.74 -3.93
CA LYS A 72 -10.78 -17.53 -3.03
C LYS A 72 -10.39 -19.03 -3.09
N PRO A 73 -10.55 -19.75 -1.96
CA PRO A 73 -11.13 -19.32 -0.68
C PRO A 73 -10.13 -18.66 0.28
N ALA A 74 -8.85 -18.61 -0.06
CA ALA A 74 -7.79 -18.11 0.84
C ALA A 74 -7.97 -16.61 1.19
N GLY A 75 -8.51 -15.80 0.25
CA GLY A 75 -8.75 -14.38 0.49
C GLY A 75 -7.48 -13.56 0.72
N ASP A 76 -6.40 -13.97 0.07
CA ASP A 76 -5.06 -13.37 0.25
C ASP A 76 -5.09 -11.85 0.10
N VAL A 77 -4.34 -11.20 0.96
CA VAL A 77 -4.12 -9.76 0.89
C VAL A 77 -2.89 -9.47 0.04
N MET A 78 -3.09 -8.64 -0.98
CA MET A 78 -2.01 -8.08 -1.79
C MET A 78 -2.34 -6.64 -2.15
N TRP A 79 -1.35 -5.77 -1.99
CA TRP A 79 -1.43 -4.41 -2.52
C TRP A 79 -0.10 -3.97 -3.09
N ASN A 80 -0.16 -3.05 -4.04
CA ASN A 80 0.97 -2.68 -4.84
C ASN A 80 0.83 -1.22 -5.28
N PHE A 81 1.86 -0.42 -5.04
CA PHE A 81 2.02 0.84 -5.75
C PHE A 81 2.48 0.52 -7.17
N SER A 82 1.65 0.87 -8.15
CA SER A 82 1.80 0.50 -9.56
C SER A 82 1.79 1.73 -10.47
N PRO A 83 2.89 2.47 -10.56
CA PRO A 83 2.93 3.75 -11.27
C PRO A 83 2.54 3.67 -12.75
N THR A 84 2.64 2.49 -13.35
CA THR A 84 2.29 2.26 -14.76
C THR A 84 0.96 1.55 -14.98
N LYS A 85 0.15 1.33 -13.93
CA LYS A 85 -1.13 0.61 -14.03
C LYS A 85 -2.10 1.26 -15.01
N GLN A 86 -2.17 2.57 -15.02
CA GLN A 86 -3.13 3.34 -15.84
C GLN A 86 -2.52 3.92 -17.10
N LYS A 87 -1.21 4.04 -17.16
CA LYS A 87 -0.49 4.65 -18.28
C LYS A 87 0.85 3.95 -18.48
N ALA A 88 1.10 3.51 -19.71
CA ALA A 88 2.37 2.94 -20.10
C ALA A 88 3.51 3.96 -19.95
N PHE A 89 4.67 3.47 -19.61
CA PHE A 89 5.90 4.24 -19.52
C PHE A 89 7.00 3.53 -20.31
N THR A 90 7.71 4.28 -21.14
CA THR A 90 8.85 3.75 -21.90
C THR A 90 10.14 4.22 -21.24
N LEU A 91 10.96 3.27 -20.82
CA LEU A 91 12.31 3.55 -20.34
C LEU A 91 13.29 3.40 -21.51
N GLU A 92 13.79 4.51 -21.99
CA GLU A 92 14.74 4.53 -23.11
C GLU A 92 16.10 3.96 -22.68
N PRO A 93 16.86 3.35 -23.64
CA PRO A 93 18.20 2.88 -23.36
C PRO A 93 19.11 3.96 -22.76
N GLY A 94 19.85 3.61 -21.71
CA GLY A 94 20.74 4.53 -21.02
C GLY A 94 20.06 5.50 -20.06
N LYS A 95 18.74 5.39 -19.89
CA LYS A 95 17.98 6.16 -18.89
C LYS A 95 17.67 5.31 -17.66
N GLU A 96 17.49 5.98 -16.54
CA GLU A 96 17.12 5.35 -15.27
C GLU A 96 15.76 5.84 -14.79
N LEU A 97 14.97 4.95 -14.21
CA LEU A 97 13.79 5.27 -13.44
C LEU A 97 14.04 4.93 -11.99
N SER A 98 14.00 5.93 -11.13
CA SER A 98 14.08 5.74 -9.69
C SER A 98 12.72 5.90 -9.04
N LEU A 99 12.35 4.96 -8.21
CA LEU A 99 11.13 5.01 -7.39
C LEU A 99 11.55 4.86 -5.92
N SER A 100 11.05 5.75 -5.09
CA SER A 100 11.40 5.78 -3.67
C SER A 100 10.16 5.59 -2.81
N TYR A 101 10.28 4.72 -1.82
CA TYR A 101 9.22 4.42 -0.87
C TYR A 101 9.78 4.39 0.54
N ARG A 102 8.96 4.78 1.51
CA ARG A 102 9.26 4.59 2.92
C ARG A 102 8.29 3.54 3.46
N ILE A 103 8.83 2.52 4.13
CA ILE A 103 8.05 1.44 4.71
C ILE A 103 8.22 1.48 6.22
N TYR A 104 7.11 1.56 6.92
CA TYR A 104 7.05 1.43 8.37
C TYR A 104 6.44 0.09 8.72
N VAL A 105 7.14 -0.68 9.55
CA VAL A 105 6.62 -1.90 10.16
C VAL A 105 6.46 -1.61 11.65
N LEU A 106 5.20 -1.65 12.11
CA LEU A 106 4.83 -1.21 13.45
C LEU A 106 4.19 -2.37 14.22
N ASP A 107 4.43 -2.42 15.51
CA ASP A 107 3.87 -3.40 16.45
C ASP A 107 2.54 -2.94 17.08
N LYS A 108 1.84 -2.06 16.38
CA LYS A 108 0.56 -1.48 16.82
C LYS A 108 -0.28 -1.10 15.62
N ASN A 109 -1.59 -0.96 15.86
CA ASN A 109 -2.48 -0.33 14.90
C ASN A 109 -2.27 1.19 14.88
N ILE A 110 -2.48 1.78 13.71
CA ILE A 110 -2.47 3.23 13.50
C ILE A 110 -3.81 3.68 12.93
N ASN A 111 -3.99 4.99 12.85
CA ASN A 111 -5.12 5.63 12.16
C ASN A 111 -4.63 6.55 11.03
N ALA A 112 -5.57 7.12 10.29
CA ALA A 112 -5.26 8.03 9.19
C ALA A 112 -4.39 9.22 9.62
N THR A 113 -4.64 9.80 10.79
CA THR A 113 -3.87 10.93 11.30
C THR A 113 -2.40 10.54 11.53
N THR A 114 -2.16 9.38 12.14
CA THR A 114 -0.80 8.87 12.32
C THR A 114 -0.12 8.58 10.99
N ALA A 115 -0.84 7.96 10.05
CA ALA A 115 -0.31 7.69 8.71
C ALA A 115 0.06 8.99 7.99
N GLU A 116 -0.76 10.02 8.08
CA GLU A 116 -0.48 11.32 7.48
C GLU A 116 0.78 11.98 8.07
N VAL A 117 0.96 11.92 9.40
CA VAL A 117 2.18 12.43 10.05
C VAL A 117 3.43 11.67 9.59
N LEU A 118 3.34 10.34 9.47
CA LEU A 118 4.45 9.50 9.02
C LEU A 118 4.71 9.62 7.51
N SER A 119 3.75 10.15 6.75
CA SER A 119 3.87 10.28 5.29
C SER A 119 4.71 11.47 4.84
N ASP A 120 5.10 12.34 5.75
CA ASP A 120 6.02 13.44 5.44
C ASP A 120 7.38 12.86 5.02
N PHE A 121 7.62 12.87 3.73
CA PHE A 121 8.81 12.25 3.13
C PHE A 121 10.09 13.03 3.45
N GLU A 122 10.00 14.29 3.83
CA GLU A 122 11.13 15.12 4.23
C GLU A 122 11.47 14.97 5.72
N ARG A 123 10.60 14.30 6.46
CA ARG A 123 10.82 14.03 7.88
C ARG A 123 11.79 12.88 8.08
N ASP A 124 12.86 13.14 8.77
CA ASP A 124 13.80 12.11 9.19
C ASP A 124 13.31 11.31 10.41
#